data_8747a325a8ac4878224b81b0ab74ea34
#
_entry.id   8747a325a8ac4878224b81b0ab74ea34
#
_cell.length_a   1.000
_cell.length_b   1.000
_cell.length_c   1.000
_cell.angle_alpha   90.00
_cell.angle_beta   90.00
_cell.angle_gamma   90.00
#
_symmetry.space_group_name_H-M   'P 1'
#
loop_
_entity.id
_entity.type
_entity.pdbx_description
1 polymer ?
#
loop_
_entity_poly.entity_id
_entity_poly.type
_entity_poly.pdbx_seq_one_letter_code
_entity_poly.pdbx_strand_id
1 'polypeptide(L)'
;MNDPRHLILSKIRKLSDIDKKILKVLLNPPNGRPSSHAMAAKLGIPRTTVQRRRNYLEKHFLEFAYALKLKDLGFRRVDLLIYTGGGNTTAIAEKLLARDEVVYVGRSIGEHTIDLRAEVIVKDNSQLLDLLEEVKAMPSVKDVIWSEIVKIVGKKRSVPSTIIDNI
;
A
#
# COMPACT_ATOMS: atom_id res chain seq x y z
N MET A 1 16.16 13.01 23.35
CA MET A 1 15.66 13.11 21.96
C MET A 1 15.59 11.69 21.41
N ASN A 2 14.43 11.02 21.52
CA ASN A 2 14.28 9.61 21.09
C ASN A 2 14.09 9.56 19.58
N ASP A 3 15.05 8.98 18.87
CA ASP A 3 14.99 8.74 17.42
C ASP A 3 13.82 7.77 17.13
N PRO A 4 12.78 8.18 16.37
CA PRO A 4 11.65 7.31 16.05
C PRO A 4 12.04 6.04 15.26
N ARG A 5 13.24 5.99 14.69
CA ARG A 5 13.77 4.81 14.00
C ARG A 5 14.05 3.65 14.97
N HIS A 6 14.36 3.93 16.24
CA HIS A 6 14.59 2.89 17.25
C HIS A 6 13.31 2.13 17.65
N LEU A 7 12.14 2.79 17.56
CA LEU A 7 10.85 2.15 17.89
C LEU A 7 10.39 1.16 16.80
N ILE A 8 10.80 1.35 15.56
CA ILE A 8 10.42 0.49 14.42
C ILE A 8 11.22 -0.82 14.46
N LEU A 9 12.50 -0.78 14.84
CA LEU A 9 13.37 -1.95 14.85
C LEU A 9 13.07 -2.94 15.99
N SER A 10 12.48 -2.48 17.10
CA SER A 10 12.19 -3.34 18.27
C SER A 10 10.99 -4.29 18.10
N LYS A 11 10.24 -4.19 17.01
CA LYS A 11 9.05 -5.02 16.71
C LYS A 11 9.18 -5.94 15.50
N ILE A 12 10.36 -6.09 14.91
CA ILE A 12 10.55 -7.02 13.80
C ILE A 12 10.46 -8.45 14.38
N ARG A 13 9.31 -9.08 14.18
CA ARG A 13 9.07 -10.47 14.59
C ARG A 13 9.79 -11.38 13.62
N LYS A 14 10.78 -12.13 14.12
CA LYS A 14 11.53 -13.09 13.34
C LYS A 14 10.61 -14.22 12.86
N LEU A 15 10.57 -14.46 11.56
CA LEU A 15 9.80 -15.54 10.95
C LEU A 15 10.60 -16.85 11.00
N SER A 16 9.93 -17.96 11.28
CA SER A 16 10.53 -19.29 11.21
C SER A 16 10.68 -19.74 9.75
N ASP A 17 11.52 -20.75 9.50
CA ASP A 17 11.68 -21.33 8.16
C ASP A 17 10.37 -21.89 7.60
N ILE A 18 9.51 -22.42 8.47
CA ILE A 18 8.16 -22.87 8.10
C ILE A 18 7.32 -21.67 7.63
N ASP A 19 7.39 -20.54 8.31
CA ASP A 19 6.67 -19.33 7.92
C ASP A 19 7.12 -18.82 6.56
N LYS A 20 8.43 -18.77 6.34
CA LYS A 20 9.02 -18.38 5.05
C LYS A 20 8.56 -19.30 3.92
N LYS A 21 8.54 -20.62 4.14
CA LYS A 21 8.03 -21.59 3.15
C LYS A 21 6.54 -21.35 2.84
N ILE A 22 5.71 -21.13 3.86
CA ILE A 22 4.29 -20.83 3.68
C ILE A 22 4.09 -19.50 2.95
N LEU A 23 4.82 -18.45 3.32
CA LEU A 23 4.77 -17.15 2.65
C LEU A 23 5.14 -17.24 1.16
N LYS A 24 6.19 -18.00 0.81
CA LYS A 24 6.57 -18.20 -0.60
C LYS A 24 5.43 -18.80 -1.42
N VAL A 25 4.66 -19.72 -0.85
CA VAL A 25 3.51 -20.32 -1.54
C VAL A 25 2.31 -19.37 -1.58
N LEU A 26 2.05 -18.61 -0.51
CA LEU A 26 0.94 -17.66 -0.44
C LEU A 26 1.14 -16.46 -1.38
N LEU A 27 2.35 -15.92 -1.44
CA LEU A 27 2.67 -14.71 -2.21
C LEU A 27 2.97 -15.00 -3.68
N ASN A 28 3.21 -16.27 -4.04
CA ASN A 28 3.52 -16.70 -5.40
C ASN A 28 2.63 -17.87 -5.86
N PRO A 29 1.30 -17.75 -5.77
CA PRO A 29 0.42 -18.83 -6.14
C PRO A 29 0.36 -18.98 -7.66
N PRO A 30 0.50 -20.20 -8.22
CA PRO A 30 0.37 -20.43 -9.66
C PRO A 30 -1.06 -20.19 -10.16
N ASN A 31 -2.06 -20.59 -9.37
CA ASN A 31 -3.48 -20.52 -9.74
C ASN A 31 -4.33 -20.12 -8.53
N GLY A 32 -4.46 -18.80 -8.30
CA GLY A 32 -5.28 -18.30 -7.20
C GLY A 32 -4.76 -18.67 -5.80
N ARG A 33 -5.57 -18.38 -4.77
CA ARG A 33 -5.17 -18.58 -3.37
C ARG A 33 -5.14 -20.08 -3.00
N PRO A 34 -3.98 -20.64 -2.63
CA PRO A 34 -3.87 -22.07 -2.32
C PRO A 34 -4.59 -22.41 -1.00
N SER A 35 -5.27 -23.58 -0.97
CA SER A 35 -5.83 -24.09 0.28
C SER A 35 -4.74 -24.59 1.24
N SER A 36 -5.03 -24.62 2.54
CA SER A 36 -4.07 -25.15 3.54
C SER A 36 -3.77 -26.64 3.29
N HIS A 37 -4.70 -27.39 2.69
CA HIS A 37 -4.49 -28.78 2.29
C HIS A 37 -3.46 -28.88 1.15
N ALA A 38 -3.62 -28.09 0.08
CA ALA A 38 -2.68 -28.08 -1.03
C ALA A 38 -1.27 -27.61 -0.59
N MET A 39 -1.20 -26.64 0.31
CA MET A 39 0.09 -26.19 0.87
C MET A 39 0.74 -27.28 1.72
N ALA A 40 -0.01 -28.00 2.54
CA ALA A 40 0.48 -29.10 3.36
C ALA A 40 1.11 -30.20 2.51
N ALA A 41 0.40 -30.61 1.46
CA ALA A 41 0.91 -31.59 0.51
C ALA A 41 2.20 -31.09 -0.21
N LYS A 42 2.20 -29.85 -0.69
CA LYS A 42 3.35 -29.28 -1.39
C LYS A 42 4.59 -29.12 -0.51
N LEU A 43 4.41 -28.78 0.76
CA LEU A 43 5.52 -28.46 1.67
C LEU A 43 5.96 -29.66 2.54
N GLY A 44 5.23 -30.77 2.53
CA GLY A 44 5.49 -31.92 3.39
C GLY A 44 5.28 -31.61 4.87
N ILE A 45 4.34 -30.70 5.21
CA ILE A 45 4.10 -30.22 6.58
C ILE A 45 2.67 -30.62 6.99
N PRO A 46 2.43 -31.06 8.25
CA PRO A 46 1.10 -31.40 8.72
C PRO A 46 0.08 -30.25 8.48
N ARG A 47 -1.11 -30.59 7.99
CA ARG A 47 -2.18 -29.61 7.67
C ARG A 47 -2.52 -28.69 8.83
N THR A 48 -2.57 -29.22 10.06
CA THR A 48 -2.84 -28.44 11.28
C THR A 48 -1.77 -27.38 11.54
N THR A 49 -0.50 -27.74 11.31
CA THR A 49 0.63 -26.81 11.43
C THR A 49 0.53 -25.71 10.37
N VAL A 50 0.29 -26.08 9.10
CA VAL A 50 0.10 -25.11 8.00
C VAL A 50 -1.06 -24.17 8.31
N GLN A 51 -2.21 -24.70 8.73
CA GLN A 51 -3.39 -23.88 9.05
C GLN A 51 -3.11 -22.87 10.18
N ARG A 52 -2.51 -23.32 11.28
CA ARG A 52 -2.18 -22.46 12.40
C ARG A 52 -1.18 -21.36 12.01
N ARG A 53 -0.11 -21.73 11.29
CA ARG A 53 0.93 -20.78 10.88
C ARG A 53 0.41 -19.81 9.81
N ARG A 54 -0.40 -20.28 8.88
CA ARG A 54 -1.09 -19.43 7.90
C ARG A 54 -1.97 -18.39 8.57
N ASN A 55 -2.85 -18.79 9.50
CA ASN A 55 -3.71 -17.84 10.21
C ASN A 55 -2.89 -16.78 10.95
N TYR A 56 -1.75 -17.19 11.54
CA TYR A 56 -0.84 -16.25 12.19
C TYR A 56 -0.23 -15.25 11.19
N LEU A 57 0.24 -15.73 10.04
CA LEU A 57 0.83 -14.89 9.00
C LEU A 57 -0.21 -13.93 8.39
N GLU A 58 -1.41 -14.43 8.10
CA GLU A 58 -2.52 -13.62 7.57
C GLU A 58 -2.96 -12.53 8.56
N LYS A 59 -2.93 -12.81 9.85
CA LYS A 59 -3.32 -11.84 10.89
C LYS A 59 -2.27 -10.74 11.11
N HIS A 60 -0.99 -11.05 10.95
CA HIS A 60 0.09 -10.18 11.44
C HIS A 60 1.01 -9.61 10.35
N PHE A 61 1.02 -10.20 9.15
CA PHE A 61 1.99 -9.86 8.11
C PHE A 61 1.40 -9.72 6.71
N LEU A 62 0.13 -10.09 6.50
CA LEU A 62 -0.50 -10.04 5.20
C LEU A 62 -1.76 -9.19 5.26
N GLU A 63 -1.94 -8.38 4.24
CA GLU A 63 -3.15 -7.62 3.99
C GLU A 63 -3.88 -8.22 2.80
N PHE A 64 -5.20 -8.35 2.93
CA PHE A 64 -6.08 -8.81 1.85
C PHE A 64 -7.08 -7.71 1.54
N ALA A 65 -7.09 -7.28 0.30
CA ALA A 65 -8.06 -6.31 -0.19
C ALA A 65 -8.66 -6.78 -1.52
N TYR A 66 -9.96 -6.53 -1.69
CA TYR A 66 -10.58 -6.55 -3.00
C TYR A 66 -10.26 -5.23 -3.71
N ALA A 67 -9.78 -5.31 -4.94
CA ALA A 67 -9.52 -4.13 -5.76
C ALA A 67 -10.55 -4.05 -6.89
N LEU A 68 -11.23 -2.91 -7.00
CA LEU A 68 -12.11 -2.64 -8.12
C LEU A 68 -11.28 -2.35 -9.38
N LYS A 69 -11.76 -2.83 -10.52
CA LYS A 69 -11.22 -2.45 -11.83
C LYS A 69 -11.82 -1.09 -12.23
N LEU A 70 -11.29 -0.04 -11.64
CA LEU A 70 -11.83 1.33 -11.78
C LEU A 70 -12.01 1.76 -13.24
N LYS A 71 -11.07 1.40 -14.13
CA LYS A 71 -11.15 1.73 -15.57
C LYS A 71 -12.39 1.12 -16.23
N ASP A 72 -12.75 -0.12 -15.86
CA ASP A 72 -13.92 -0.79 -16.41
C ASP A 72 -15.24 -0.15 -15.92
N LEU A 73 -15.16 0.66 -14.86
CA LEU A 73 -16.27 1.41 -14.26
C LEU A 73 -16.26 2.90 -14.65
N GLY A 74 -15.35 3.31 -15.54
CA GLY A 74 -15.25 4.70 -16.00
C GLY A 74 -14.56 5.65 -15.01
N PHE A 75 -13.83 5.10 -14.02
CA PHE A 75 -13.06 5.90 -13.07
C PHE A 75 -11.56 5.80 -13.31
N ARG A 76 -10.85 6.82 -12.89
CA ARG A 76 -9.39 6.93 -12.96
C ARG A 76 -8.82 7.11 -11.56
N ARG A 77 -7.62 6.56 -11.35
CA ARG A 77 -6.84 6.78 -10.15
C ARG A 77 -5.71 7.75 -10.46
N VAL A 78 -5.62 8.81 -9.70
CA VAL A 78 -4.62 9.87 -9.86
C VAL A 78 -3.85 10.05 -8.56
N ASP A 79 -2.55 10.23 -8.65
CA ASP A 79 -1.69 10.59 -7.54
C ASP A 79 -1.55 12.11 -7.47
N LEU A 80 -1.76 12.69 -6.30
CA LEU A 80 -1.44 14.08 -6.00
C LEU A 80 -0.17 14.14 -5.15
N LEU A 81 0.80 14.91 -5.60
CA LEU A 81 2.05 15.18 -4.91
C LEU A 81 1.98 16.61 -4.39
N ILE A 82 1.90 16.77 -3.08
CA ILE A 82 1.57 18.05 -2.43
C ILE A 82 2.80 18.59 -1.72
N TYR A 83 3.12 19.83 -2.03
CA TYR A 83 4.20 20.60 -1.41
C TYR A 83 3.61 21.56 -0.40
N THR A 84 4.15 21.55 0.83
CA THR A 84 3.75 22.47 1.88
C THR A 84 4.90 23.38 2.27
N GLY A 85 4.59 24.48 2.91
CA GLY A 85 5.63 25.43 3.35
C GLY A 85 6.19 25.12 4.74
N GLY A 86 6.25 23.85 5.14
CA GLY A 86 6.60 23.48 6.52
C GLY A 86 5.44 23.65 7.50
N GLY A 87 4.21 23.83 6.98
CA GLY A 87 3.00 23.98 7.76
C GLY A 87 2.48 22.67 8.35
N ASN A 88 1.25 22.69 8.86
CA ASN A 88 0.60 21.56 9.51
C ASN A 88 0.15 20.50 8.49
N THR A 89 1.07 19.64 8.05
CA THR A 89 0.80 18.54 7.10
C THR A 89 -0.28 17.58 7.60
N THR A 90 -0.42 17.40 8.91
CA THR A 90 -1.45 16.55 9.51
C THR A 90 -2.85 17.13 9.25
N ALA A 91 -3.06 18.42 9.48
CA ALA A 91 -4.35 19.05 9.23
C ALA A 91 -4.74 19.04 7.74
N ILE A 92 -3.76 19.17 6.84
CA ILE A 92 -4.00 19.03 5.39
C ILE A 92 -4.41 17.60 5.06
N ALA A 93 -3.69 16.59 5.59
CA ALA A 93 -4.00 15.18 5.38
C ALA A 93 -5.41 14.81 5.89
N GLU A 94 -5.81 15.30 7.06
CA GLU A 94 -7.15 15.09 7.62
C GLU A 94 -8.25 15.70 6.74
N LYS A 95 -8.03 16.92 6.24
CA LYS A 95 -8.97 17.57 5.30
C LYS A 95 -9.09 16.80 3.98
N LEU A 96 -7.98 16.29 3.47
CA LEU A 96 -8.00 15.46 2.27
C LEU A 96 -8.76 14.16 2.51
N LEU A 97 -8.48 13.45 3.61
CA LEU A 97 -9.14 12.19 3.95
C LEU A 97 -10.65 12.34 4.24
N ALA A 98 -11.11 13.54 4.55
CA ALA A 98 -12.55 13.83 4.73
C ALA A 98 -13.33 13.90 3.41
N ARG A 99 -12.66 13.84 2.26
CA ARG A 99 -13.27 13.89 0.94
C ARG A 99 -13.52 12.48 0.39
N ASP A 100 -14.66 12.28 -0.23
CA ASP A 100 -15.10 10.96 -0.73
C ASP A 100 -14.21 10.39 -1.84
N GLU A 101 -13.64 11.27 -2.67
CA GLU A 101 -12.76 10.87 -3.77
C GLU A 101 -11.33 10.51 -3.33
N VAL A 102 -10.93 10.85 -2.10
CA VAL A 102 -9.59 10.57 -1.58
C VAL A 102 -9.56 9.21 -0.89
N VAL A 103 -8.76 8.29 -1.42
CA VAL A 103 -8.67 6.91 -0.91
C VAL A 103 -7.41 6.63 -0.09
N TYR A 104 -6.41 7.51 -0.20
CA TYR A 104 -5.17 7.36 0.54
C TYR A 104 -4.49 8.72 0.71
N VAL A 105 -3.89 8.95 1.89
CA VAL A 105 -2.94 10.04 2.11
C VAL A 105 -1.77 9.52 2.91
N GLY A 106 -0.57 9.70 2.40
CA GLY A 106 0.69 9.34 3.04
C GLY A 106 1.61 10.54 3.17
N ARG A 107 2.35 10.62 4.29
CA ARG A 107 3.44 11.57 4.45
C ARG A 107 4.67 11.06 3.73
N SER A 108 5.29 11.90 2.91
CA SER A 108 6.52 11.59 2.19
C SER A 108 7.74 12.17 2.91
N ILE A 109 8.88 11.48 2.78
CA ILE A 109 10.19 11.95 3.24
C ILE A 109 11.16 11.69 2.09
N GLY A 110 11.88 12.72 1.65
CA GLY A 110 12.86 12.60 0.56
C GLY A 110 13.59 13.90 0.30
N GLU A 111 14.53 13.89 -0.65
CA GLU A 111 15.33 15.06 -1.03
C GLU A 111 14.52 16.14 -1.74
N HIS A 112 13.40 15.76 -2.36
CA HIS A 112 12.46 16.70 -2.98
C HIS A 112 11.34 16.99 -1.99
N THR A 113 10.92 18.24 -1.96
CA THR A 113 10.00 18.83 -0.97
C THR A 113 8.54 18.35 -1.07
N ILE A 114 8.28 17.12 -1.53
CA ILE A 114 6.96 16.49 -1.46
C ILE A 114 6.68 16.09 -0.03
N ASP A 115 5.73 16.75 0.59
CA ASP A 115 5.37 16.49 2.00
C ASP A 115 4.26 15.44 2.13
N LEU A 116 3.29 15.45 1.20
CA LEU A 116 2.18 14.52 1.17
C LEU A 116 1.98 13.93 -0.22
N ARG A 117 1.62 12.65 -0.26
CA ARG A 117 1.09 11.98 -1.45
C ARG A 117 -0.33 11.53 -1.14
N ALA A 118 -1.28 11.90 -1.99
CA ALA A 118 -2.65 11.42 -1.92
C ALA A 118 -3.01 10.63 -3.19
N GLU A 119 -3.75 9.53 -3.02
CA GLU A 119 -4.40 8.85 -4.14
C GLU A 119 -5.86 9.26 -4.17
N VAL A 120 -6.34 9.64 -5.36
CA VAL A 120 -7.71 10.05 -5.57
C VAL A 120 -8.34 9.26 -6.71
N ILE A 121 -9.65 9.04 -6.62
CA ILE A 121 -10.45 8.40 -7.65
C ILE A 121 -11.38 9.45 -8.24
N VAL A 122 -11.22 9.73 -9.52
CA VAL A 122 -11.99 10.75 -10.25
C VAL A 122 -12.62 10.14 -11.49
N LYS A 123 -13.74 10.71 -11.93
CA LYS A 123 -14.44 10.27 -13.12
C LYS A 123 -13.90 10.94 -14.37
N ASP A 124 -13.64 12.23 -14.31
CA ASP A 124 -13.25 13.05 -15.45
C ASP A 124 -12.24 14.16 -15.07
N ASN A 125 -11.84 14.95 -16.07
CA ASN A 125 -10.88 16.04 -15.85
C ASN A 125 -11.49 17.21 -15.08
N SER A 126 -12.80 17.46 -15.20
CA SER A 126 -13.44 18.55 -14.46
C SER A 126 -13.33 18.32 -12.97
N GLN A 127 -13.72 17.13 -12.52
CA GLN A 127 -13.59 16.73 -11.10
C GLN A 127 -12.14 16.80 -10.59
N LEU A 128 -11.17 16.42 -11.45
CA LEU A 128 -9.75 16.53 -11.09
C LEU A 128 -9.32 17.99 -10.94
N LEU A 129 -9.72 18.86 -11.86
CA LEU A 129 -9.36 20.28 -11.82
C LEU A 129 -9.95 20.97 -10.60
N ASP A 130 -11.24 20.75 -10.31
CA ASP A 130 -11.91 21.30 -9.14
C ASP A 130 -11.17 20.89 -7.85
N LEU A 131 -10.80 19.59 -7.73
CA LEU A 131 -10.04 19.07 -6.61
C LEU A 131 -8.66 19.76 -6.51
N LEU A 132 -7.94 19.91 -7.61
CA LEU A 132 -6.62 20.55 -7.62
C LEU A 132 -6.68 22.00 -7.16
N GLU A 133 -7.70 22.76 -7.61
CA GLU A 133 -7.92 24.14 -7.22
C GLU A 133 -8.21 24.25 -5.71
N GLU A 134 -9.09 23.39 -5.20
CA GLU A 134 -9.39 23.36 -3.77
C GLU A 134 -8.18 22.98 -2.92
N VAL A 135 -7.38 22.00 -3.34
CA VAL A 135 -6.16 21.60 -2.61
C VAL A 135 -5.13 22.72 -2.64
N LYS A 136 -4.95 23.41 -3.78
CA LYS A 136 -4.06 24.58 -3.90
C LYS A 136 -4.50 25.74 -3.02
N ALA A 137 -5.80 25.91 -2.80
CA ALA A 137 -6.35 26.94 -1.92
C ALA A 137 -6.19 26.64 -0.43
N MET A 138 -5.78 25.43 -0.04
CA MET A 138 -5.58 25.07 1.37
C MET A 138 -4.42 25.85 1.97
N PRO A 139 -4.57 26.38 3.21
CA PRO A 139 -3.48 27.06 3.91
C PRO A 139 -2.23 26.18 4.01
N SER A 140 -1.07 26.77 3.76
CA SER A 140 0.25 26.11 3.76
C SER A 140 0.52 25.17 2.59
N VAL A 141 -0.39 24.95 1.67
CA VAL A 141 -0.10 24.28 0.39
C VAL A 141 0.60 25.30 -0.52
N LYS A 142 1.78 24.97 -0.99
CA LYS A 142 2.55 25.79 -1.94
C LYS A 142 2.32 25.39 -3.37
N ASP A 143 2.24 24.09 -3.63
CA ASP A 143 1.98 23.56 -4.95
C ASP A 143 1.44 22.14 -4.88
N VAL A 144 0.77 21.73 -5.96
CA VAL A 144 0.25 20.37 -6.15
C VAL A 144 0.58 19.94 -7.58
N ILE A 145 1.31 18.85 -7.69
CA ILE A 145 1.55 18.16 -8.95
C ILE A 145 0.69 16.90 -8.97
N TRP A 146 0.14 16.55 -10.12
CA TRP A 146 -0.60 15.32 -10.27
C TRP A 146 0.04 14.37 -11.29
N SER A 147 -0.21 13.08 -11.14
CA SER A 147 0.28 12.04 -12.02
C SER A 147 -0.76 10.94 -12.19
N GLU A 148 -0.93 10.45 -13.41
CA GLU A 148 -1.81 9.33 -13.72
C GLU A 148 -1.04 8.22 -14.44
N ILE A 149 -1.20 6.97 -13.98
CA ILE A 149 -0.67 5.81 -14.70
C ILE A 149 -1.64 5.43 -15.83
N VAL A 150 -1.37 5.92 -17.02
CA VAL A 150 -2.22 5.65 -18.21
C VAL A 150 -2.05 4.21 -18.72
N LYS A 151 -0.85 3.62 -18.57
CA LYS A 151 -0.55 2.25 -19.01
C LYS A 151 0.43 1.58 -18.06
N ILE A 152 0.07 0.40 -17.56
CA ILE A 152 0.98 -0.45 -16.82
C ILE A 152 1.86 -1.20 -17.83
N VAL A 153 3.17 -0.91 -17.84
CA VAL A 153 4.15 -1.57 -18.72
C VAL A 153 4.48 -2.98 -18.23
N GLY A 154 4.49 -3.18 -16.92
CA GLY A 154 4.73 -4.47 -16.30
C GLY A 154 4.39 -4.46 -14.82
N LYS A 155 3.91 -5.59 -14.33
CA LYS A 155 3.64 -5.80 -12.90
C LYS A 155 4.10 -7.19 -12.51
N LYS A 156 5.03 -7.28 -11.56
CA LYS A 156 5.35 -8.56 -10.92
C LYS A 156 4.22 -8.90 -9.95
N ARG A 157 3.62 -10.07 -10.12
CA ARG A 157 2.55 -10.57 -9.23
C ARG A 157 3.10 -11.26 -7.99
N SER A 158 4.40 -11.54 -7.97
CA SER A 158 5.07 -12.31 -6.93
C SER A 158 6.09 -11.47 -6.17
N VAL A 159 6.20 -11.71 -4.88
CA VAL A 159 7.28 -11.17 -4.06
C VAL A 159 8.53 -12.03 -4.31
N PRO A 160 9.69 -11.44 -4.66
CA PRO A 160 10.93 -12.19 -4.87
C PRO A 160 11.27 -13.06 -3.64
N SER A 161 11.67 -14.32 -3.90
CA SER A 161 12.03 -15.25 -2.81
C SER A 161 13.17 -14.71 -1.94
N THR A 162 14.11 -13.99 -2.53
CA THR A 162 15.22 -13.33 -1.84
C THR A 162 14.74 -12.34 -0.77
N ILE A 163 13.65 -11.64 -0.99
CA ILE A 163 13.06 -10.74 0.01
C ILE A 163 12.51 -11.57 1.18
N ILE A 164 11.77 -12.66 0.88
CA ILE A 164 11.20 -13.52 1.91
C ILE A 164 12.29 -14.25 2.72
N ASP A 165 13.40 -14.59 2.10
CA ASP A 165 14.52 -15.27 2.79
C ASP A 165 15.26 -14.34 3.76
N ASN A 166 15.20 -13.03 3.54
CA ASN A 166 15.88 -12.01 4.35
C ASN A 166 15.02 -11.37 5.46
N ILE A 167 13.78 -11.84 5.63
CA ILE A 167 12.87 -11.32 6.68
C ILE A 167 13.13 -12.02 8.04
#